data_a228071e694c60fd57efdb7d6be41ebe
#
_entry.id   a228071e694c60fd57efdb7d6be41ebe
#
_cell.length_a   1.000
_cell.length_b   1.000
_cell.length_c   1.000
_cell.angle_alpha   90.00
_cell.angle_beta   90.00
_cell.angle_gamma   90.00
#
_symmetry.space_group_name_H-M   'P 1'
#
loop_
_entity.id
_entity.type
_entity.pdbx_description
1 polymer ?
#
loop_
_entity_poly.entity_id
_entity_poly.type
_entity_poly.pdbx_seq_one_letter_code
_entity_poly.pdbx_strand_id
1 'polypeptide(L)'
;MNKEDRIIGLAGLGYWGRNILRNLYELGALGTACDSNPSTLTEYKGKYPEVDYTASFDDLLVKPEIRAVVIATPAVTHYEMAKKSLLSGKDVFVEKPLALTVKEGEELIEIAENKGRILMVGHILQYHPAIIMLRELISSGELGKIQYIYSNRLNIGKLRTEENILWSFAPHDISVILMLLDEEPVRIAATGGDYLNEGIYDTTMTTLEFRNDVKGHIFVSWLHPFKEQKLIVVGSKAMAVFDDVSTEKLFIYPHKIEWKHGKIPIAQKAEYHIIPLEKAEPLKEELRHFIECVIERKKPKTDGYEGLRVLKVLEAAENSLKSLTSHPSPISSNLSPSVFIHESTYVDNDVEIGEGTKIWHFSHILTGSHIGKKCIIGQNVTIGPNVIIGNRCKIQNNVTIFKGITIEDEVFCGPSCVFTNVYNPRAFIERKHEFKDTLIKRGVTIGANATIVCGITIGQYAMIGAGAVVKKDVANYAIVAGVPAKQIGWACKCGTTLRFNDNYSQCNYCGNEYGLENNKFIIIKESLTE
;
A
#
# COMPACT_ATOMS: atom_id res chain seq x y z
N MET A 1 24.79 -28.91 -37.27
CA MET A 1 24.07 -27.62 -37.37
C MET A 1 24.98 -26.65 -38.08
N ASN A 2 24.47 -25.96 -39.11
CA ASN A 2 25.26 -25.04 -39.92
C ASN A 2 25.61 -23.78 -39.13
N LYS A 3 26.78 -23.22 -39.37
CA LYS A 3 27.22 -21.95 -38.75
C LYS A 3 26.24 -20.77 -39.05
N GLU A 4 25.50 -20.91 -40.15
CA GLU A 4 24.52 -19.93 -40.64
C GLU A 4 23.25 -19.81 -39.79
N ASP A 5 22.97 -20.82 -38.93
CA ASP A 5 21.82 -20.84 -38.05
C ASP A 5 22.07 -20.12 -36.71
N ARG A 6 23.33 -19.78 -36.39
CA ARG A 6 23.77 -19.19 -35.14
C ARG A 6 23.66 -17.66 -35.17
N ILE A 7 22.46 -17.18 -35.23
CA ILE A 7 22.12 -15.75 -35.46
C ILE A 7 21.89 -14.92 -34.20
N ILE A 8 21.94 -15.53 -33.01
CA ILE A 8 21.65 -14.88 -31.75
C ILE A 8 22.92 -14.53 -30.99
N GLY A 9 23.01 -13.28 -30.55
CA GLY A 9 23.97 -12.81 -29.56
C GLY A 9 23.33 -12.79 -28.16
N LEU A 10 24.04 -13.26 -27.14
CA LEU A 10 23.59 -13.18 -25.74
C LEU A 10 24.49 -12.21 -24.97
N ALA A 11 23.89 -11.24 -24.29
CA ALA A 11 24.57 -10.32 -23.38
C ALA A 11 24.16 -10.59 -21.92
N GLY A 12 25.15 -10.86 -21.05
CA GLY A 12 24.99 -11.21 -19.66
C GLY A 12 24.97 -12.72 -19.42
N LEU A 13 26.01 -13.23 -18.75
CA LEU A 13 26.18 -14.65 -18.41
C LEU A 13 26.07 -14.91 -16.89
N GLY A 14 25.37 -14.03 -16.19
CA GLY A 14 25.11 -14.14 -14.76
C GLY A 14 24.21 -15.32 -14.39
N TYR A 15 23.62 -15.24 -13.20
CA TYR A 15 22.77 -16.31 -12.63
C TYR A 15 21.66 -16.77 -13.58
N TRP A 16 20.99 -15.87 -14.28
CA TRP A 16 19.90 -16.20 -15.22
C TRP A 16 20.44 -16.44 -16.63
N GLY A 17 21.38 -15.60 -17.08
CA GLY A 17 21.95 -15.69 -18.43
C GLY A 17 22.56 -17.05 -18.77
N ARG A 18 23.08 -17.78 -17.79
CA ARG A 18 23.59 -19.16 -17.99
C ARG A 18 22.50 -20.13 -18.44
N ASN A 19 21.26 -19.96 -17.98
CA ASN A 19 20.14 -20.80 -18.39
C ASN A 19 19.73 -20.48 -19.84
N ILE A 20 19.75 -19.20 -20.18
CA ILE A 20 19.50 -18.73 -21.56
C ILE A 20 20.59 -19.22 -22.48
N LEU A 21 21.88 -19.14 -22.09
CA LEU A 21 23.00 -19.62 -22.84
C LEU A 21 22.84 -21.13 -23.19
N ARG A 22 22.52 -21.97 -22.17
CA ARG A 22 22.28 -23.38 -22.36
C ARG A 22 21.15 -23.62 -23.37
N ASN A 23 20.03 -22.97 -23.21
CA ASN A 23 18.87 -23.17 -24.08
C ASN A 23 19.14 -22.71 -25.52
N LEU A 24 19.75 -21.53 -25.72
CA LEU A 24 20.12 -21.05 -27.05
C LEU A 24 21.15 -21.95 -27.73
N TYR A 25 22.08 -22.52 -26.97
CA TYR A 25 23.05 -23.49 -27.48
C TYR A 25 22.36 -24.79 -27.91
N GLU A 26 21.47 -25.33 -27.05
CA GLU A 26 20.68 -26.54 -27.38
C GLU A 26 19.75 -26.35 -28.60
N LEU A 27 19.20 -25.13 -28.76
CA LEU A 27 18.40 -24.73 -29.91
C LEU A 27 19.27 -24.48 -31.17
N GLY A 28 20.60 -24.42 -30.99
CA GLY A 28 21.56 -24.20 -32.09
C GLY A 28 21.60 -22.78 -32.64
N ALA A 29 21.04 -21.84 -31.97
CA ALA A 29 20.92 -20.47 -32.43
C ALA A 29 22.00 -19.53 -31.89
N LEU A 30 22.74 -19.91 -30.84
CA LEU A 30 23.75 -19.08 -30.21
C LEU A 30 25.01 -18.91 -31.03
N GLY A 31 25.28 -17.70 -31.50
CA GLY A 31 26.51 -17.36 -32.24
C GLY A 31 27.58 -16.75 -31.35
N THR A 32 27.22 -15.75 -30.56
CA THR A 32 28.16 -15.01 -29.70
C THR A 32 27.60 -14.80 -28.32
N ALA A 33 28.43 -15.00 -27.29
CA ALA A 33 28.10 -14.68 -25.90
C ALA A 33 29.00 -13.51 -25.39
N CYS A 34 28.39 -12.56 -24.71
CA CYS A 34 29.05 -11.35 -24.20
C CYS A 34 28.87 -11.22 -22.69
N ASP A 35 29.95 -11.01 -21.95
CA ASP A 35 29.94 -10.65 -20.54
C ASP A 35 31.14 -9.79 -20.22
N SER A 36 30.97 -8.76 -19.39
CA SER A 36 32.05 -7.86 -19.00
C SER A 36 33.08 -8.54 -18.07
N ASN A 37 32.75 -9.68 -17.47
CA ASN A 37 33.64 -10.41 -16.57
C ASN A 37 34.47 -11.46 -17.36
N PRO A 38 35.80 -11.29 -17.49
CA PRO A 38 36.66 -12.22 -18.23
C PRO A 38 36.69 -13.66 -17.66
N SER A 39 36.54 -13.80 -16.33
CA SER A 39 36.54 -15.12 -15.70
C SER A 39 35.30 -15.93 -16.09
N THR A 40 34.14 -15.27 -16.17
CA THR A 40 32.89 -15.86 -16.67
C THR A 40 33.04 -16.32 -18.11
N LEU A 41 33.61 -15.50 -18.98
CA LEU A 41 33.85 -15.86 -20.38
C LEU A 41 34.77 -17.08 -20.50
N THR A 42 35.83 -17.15 -19.69
CA THR A 42 36.77 -18.28 -19.70
C THR A 42 36.08 -19.57 -19.27
N GLU A 43 35.24 -19.54 -18.24
CA GLU A 43 34.47 -20.68 -17.76
C GLU A 43 33.56 -21.25 -18.88
N TYR A 44 32.77 -20.37 -19.52
CA TYR A 44 31.82 -20.83 -20.54
C TYR A 44 32.48 -21.24 -21.87
N LYS A 45 33.61 -20.63 -22.24
CA LYS A 45 34.40 -21.03 -23.39
C LYS A 45 34.89 -22.46 -23.25
N GLY A 46 35.23 -22.90 -22.03
CA GLY A 46 35.59 -24.30 -21.77
C GLY A 46 34.40 -25.28 -21.91
N LYS A 47 33.19 -24.82 -21.62
CA LYS A 47 31.96 -25.64 -21.68
C LYS A 47 31.35 -25.69 -23.10
N TYR A 48 31.40 -24.59 -23.83
CA TYR A 48 30.77 -24.41 -25.15
C TYR A 48 31.79 -23.81 -26.13
N PRO A 49 32.80 -24.59 -26.54
CA PRO A 49 33.95 -24.08 -27.33
C PRO A 49 33.58 -23.60 -28.72
N GLU A 50 32.41 -23.95 -29.24
CA GLU A 50 31.94 -23.56 -30.56
C GLU A 50 31.24 -22.18 -30.59
N VAL A 51 31.01 -21.57 -29.44
CA VAL A 51 30.41 -20.23 -29.29
C VAL A 51 31.51 -19.19 -29.32
N ASP A 52 31.30 -18.09 -30.02
CA ASP A 52 32.19 -16.93 -29.95
C ASP A 52 31.96 -16.17 -28.65
N TYR A 53 33.05 -15.60 -28.08
CA TYR A 53 33.00 -14.85 -26.82
C TYR A 53 33.62 -13.48 -26.97
N THR A 54 32.96 -12.45 -26.38
CA THR A 54 33.48 -11.07 -26.33
C THR A 54 33.20 -10.43 -24.99
N ALA A 55 34.10 -9.56 -24.54
CA ALA A 55 33.86 -8.71 -23.36
C ALA A 55 33.16 -7.38 -23.70
N SER A 56 33.07 -7.04 -24.97
CA SER A 56 32.52 -5.79 -25.48
C SER A 56 31.15 -6.02 -26.11
N PHE A 57 30.17 -5.31 -25.60
CA PHE A 57 28.81 -5.32 -26.18
C PHE A 57 28.80 -4.71 -27.58
N ASP A 58 29.63 -3.69 -27.82
CA ASP A 58 29.77 -3.08 -29.13
C ASP A 58 30.33 -4.03 -30.18
N ASP A 59 31.31 -4.86 -29.80
CA ASP A 59 31.86 -5.89 -30.69
C ASP A 59 30.82 -6.96 -31.04
N LEU A 60 29.89 -7.27 -30.14
CA LEU A 60 28.76 -8.14 -30.42
C LEU A 60 27.81 -7.52 -31.46
N LEU A 61 27.50 -6.24 -31.32
CA LEU A 61 26.54 -5.53 -32.17
C LEU A 61 27.03 -5.35 -33.62
N VAL A 62 28.34 -5.21 -33.85
CA VAL A 62 28.89 -5.02 -35.19
C VAL A 62 29.03 -6.31 -35.97
N LYS A 63 28.87 -7.49 -35.37
CA LYS A 63 28.94 -8.78 -36.04
C LYS A 63 27.80 -8.94 -37.05
N PRO A 64 28.09 -9.13 -38.37
CA PRO A 64 27.04 -9.20 -39.38
C PRO A 64 26.20 -10.50 -39.29
N GLU A 65 26.78 -11.61 -38.81
CA GLU A 65 26.11 -12.87 -38.60
C GLU A 65 25.07 -12.83 -37.46
N ILE A 66 25.21 -11.91 -36.49
CA ILE A 66 24.25 -11.75 -35.40
C ILE A 66 23.10 -10.89 -35.90
N ARG A 67 21.90 -11.46 -35.94
CA ARG A 67 20.67 -10.83 -36.39
C ARG A 67 19.83 -10.30 -35.21
N ALA A 68 19.93 -10.98 -34.07
CA ALA A 68 19.18 -10.61 -32.87
C ALA A 68 20.01 -10.73 -31.59
N VAL A 69 19.67 -9.96 -30.57
CA VAL A 69 20.36 -9.94 -29.28
C VAL A 69 19.39 -10.28 -28.17
N VAL A 70 19.82 -11.19 -27.29
CA VAL A 70 19.15 -11.49 -26.01
C VAL A 70 19.90 -10.76 -24.89
N ILE A 71 19.21 -9.96 -24.12
CA ILE A 71 19.75 -9.14 -23.03
C ILE A 71 19.30 -9.74 -21.71
N ALA A 72 20.26 -10.27 -20.93
CA ALA A 72 20.06 -10.88 -19.62
C ALA A 72 20.98 -10.28 -18.54
N THR A 73 21.24 -9.00 -18.67
CA THR A 73 22.04 -8.16 -17.77
C THR A 73 21.17 -7.62 -16.62
N PRO A 74 21.70 -6.86 -15.64
CA PRO A 74 20.88 -6.19 -14.64
C PRO A 74 19.87 -5.21 -15.25
N ALA A 75 18.68 -5.10 -14.67
CA ALA A 75 17.56 -4.30 -15.19
C ALA A 75 17.92 -2.84 -15.51
N VAL A 76 18.80 -2.24 -14.72
CA VAL A 76 19.31 -0.86 -14.93
C VAL A 76 20.00 -0.65 -16.27
N THR A 77 20.42 -1.72 -16.95
CA THR A 77 21.10 -1.65 -18.25
C THR A 77 20.19 -2.01 -19.42
N HIS A 78 18.99 -2.50 -19.16
CA HIS A 78 18.08 -3.04 -20.20
C HIS A 78 17.75 -1.99 -21.25
N TYR A 79 17.32 -0.80 -20.83
CA TYR A 79 16.92 0.27 -21.73
C TYR A 79 18.06 0.66 -22.70
N GLU A 80 19.24 1.01 -22.17
CA GLU A 80 20.36 1.47 -23.01
C GLU A 80 20.86 0.38 -23.97
N MET A 81 20.93 -0.87 -23.48
CA MET A 81 21.39 -1.99 -24.32
C MET A 81 20.36 -2.36 -25.39
N ALA A 82 19.06 -2.36 -25.06
CA ALA A 82 18.00 -2.62 -26.03
C ALA A 82 17.94 -1.52 -27.09
N LYS A 83 17.99 -0.26 -26.68
CA LYS A 83 18.03 0.92 -27.56
C LYS A 83 19.20 0.83 -28.53
N LYS A 84 20.40 0.57 -28.03
CA LYS A 84 21.61 0.44 -28.84
C LYS A 84 21.52 -0.70 -29.84
N SER A 85 20.94 -1.84 -29.43
CA SER A 85 20.73 -3.00 -30.30
C SER A 85 19.74 -2.71 -31.43
N LEU A 86 18.59 -2.11 -31.12
CA LEU A 86 17.56 -1.72 -32.09
C LEU A 86 18.10 -0.71 -33.10
N LEU A 87 18.83 0.31 -32.64
CA LEU A 87 19.47 1.32 -33.50
C LEU A 87 20.54 0.71 -34.40
N SER A 88 21.24 -0.34 -33.94
CA SER A 88 22.21 -1.10 -34.73
C SER A 88 21.54 -2.10 -35.68
N GLY A 89 20.21 -2.09 -35.79
CA GLY A 89 19.47 -2.93 -36.71
C GLY A 89 19.33 -4.39 -36.25
N LYS A 90 19.49 -4.67 -34.97
CA LYS A 90 19.27 -6.00 -34.37
C LYS A 90 17.86 -6.13 -33.84
N ASP A 91 17.26 -7.31 -33.94
CA ASP A 91 16.06 -7.68 -33.17
C ASP A 91 16.46 -7.90 -31.71
N VAL A 92 15.54 -7.67 -30.78
CA VAL A 92 15.86 -7.68 -29.34
C VAL A 92 14.88 -8.55 -28.56
N PHE A 93 15.44 -9.45 -27.76
CA PHE A 93 14.79 -10.01 -26.59
C PHE A 93 15.43 -9.40 -25.35
N VAL A 94 14.63 -8.87 -24.45
CA VAL A 94 15.12 -8.32 -23.18
C VAL A 94 14.43 -9.02 -22.02
N GLU A 95 15.22 -9.44 -21.04
CA GLU A 95 14.67 -9.98 -19.78
C GLU A 95 13.80 -8.94 -19.07
N LYS A 96 12.87 -9.44 -18.28
CA LYS A 96 12.01 -8.57 -17.49
C LYS A 96 12.79 -7.80 -16.39
N PRO A 97 12.40 -6.57 -16.07
CA PRO A 97 11.44 -5.74 -16.77
C PRO A 97 11.99 -5.18 -18.08
N LEU A 98 11.12 -4.80 -19.02
CA LEU A 98 11.51 -4.19 -20.30
C LEU A 98 12.44 -2.98 -20.10
N ALA A 99 12.10 -2.12 -19.15
CA ALA A 99 12.82 -0.93 -18.74
C ALA A 99 12.43 -0.59 -17.29
N LEU A 100 12.95 0.52 -16.74
CA LEU A 100 12.62 0.97 -15.37
C LEU A 100 11.55 2.06 -15.34
N THR A 101 11.17 2.62 -16.48
CA THR A 101 10.12 3.63 -16.60
C THR A 101 9.22 3.34 -17.81
N VAL A 102 7.96 3.77 -17.71
CA VAL A 102 7.00 3.70 -18.82
C VAL A 102 7.53 4.45 -20.05
N LYS A 103 8.13 5.64 -19.85
CA LYS A 103 8.69 6.45 -20.92
C LYS A 103 9.81 5.75 -21.70
N GLU A 104 10.71 5.06 -21.00
CA GLU A 104 11.76 4.26 -21.65
C GLU A 104 11.18 3.11 -22.46
N GLY A 105 10.15 2.44 -21.91
CA GLY A 105 9.42 1.37 -22.62
C GLY A 105 8.75 1.88 -23.90
N GLU A 106 8.09 3.02 -23.84
CA GLU A 106 7.46 3.68 -25.01
C GLU A 106 8.51 4.04 -26.09
N GLU A 107 9.64 4.60 -25.69
CA GLU A 107 10.74 4.93 -26.62
C GLU A 107 11.33 3.69 -27.30
N LEU A 108 11.52 2.58 -26.57
CA LEU A 108 12.00 1.33 -27.15
C LEU A 108 11.03 0.78 -28.20
N ILE A 109 9.72 0.86 -27.97
CA ILE A 109 8.68 0.43 -28.91
C ILE A 109 8.76 1.29 -30.18
N GLU A 110 8.80 2.61 -30.01
CA GLU A 110 8.89 3.54 -31.13
C GLU A 110 10.14 3.27 -32.01
N ILE A 111 11.30 3.06 -31.38
CA ILE A 111 12.53 2.71 -32.11
C ILE A 111 12.38 1.39 -32.85
N ALA A 112 11.81 0.36 -32.19
CA ALA A 112 11.62 -0.95 -32.79
C ALA A 112 10.74 -0.89 -34.04
N GLU A 113 9.61 -0.15 -33.96
CA GLU A 113 8.69 0.06 -35.08
C GLU A 113 9.34 0.84 -36.21
N ASN A 114 9.98 1.98 -35.90
CA ASN A 114 10.65 2.83 -36.90
C ASN A 114 11.77 2.10 -37.64
N LYS A 115 12.43 1.16 -36.98
CA LYS A 115 13.51 0.35 -37.56
C LYS A 115 13.01 -0.99 -38.15
N GLY A 116 11.71 -1.31 -38.01
CA GLY A 116 11.17 -2.60 -38.43
C GLY A 116 11.83 -3.79 -37.70
N ARG A 117 12.16 -3.60 -36.41
CA ARG A 117 12.79 -4.61 -35.58
C ARG A 117 11.80 -5.24 -34.60
N ILE A 118 12.09 -6.48 -34.23
CA ILE A 118 11.33 -7.20 -33.22
C ILE A 118 11.85 -6.77 -31.84
N LEU A 119 10.92 -6.43 -30.94
CA LEU A 119 11.17 -6.23 -29.51
C LEU A 119 10.29 -7.21 -28.74
N MET A 120 10.92 -8.15 -28.04
CA MET A 120 10.26 -9.16 -27.21
C MET A 120 10.75 -9.07 -25.77
N VAL A 121 9.87 -9.31 -24.81
CA VAL A 121 10.17 -9.25 -23.37
C VAL A 121 10.08 -10.65 -22.76
N GLY A 122 11.02 -10.98 -21.87
CA GLY A 122 11.13 -12.28 -21.19
C GLY A 122 10.05 -12.51 -20.14
N HIS A 123 8.82 -12.74 -20.58
CA HIS A 123 7.68 -13.07 -19.71
C HIS A 123 7.44 -14.59 -19.71
N ILE A 124 8.41 -15.31 -19.17
CA ILE A 124 8.54 -16.78 -19.21
C ILE A 124 7.26 -17.54 -18.82
N LEU A 125 6.48 -17.05 -17.84
CA LEU A 125 5.27 -17.74 -17.38
C LEU A 125 4.18 -17.80 -18.46
N GLN A 126 4.16 -16.90 -19.43
CA GLN A 126 3.23 -16.98 -20.55
C GLN A 126 3.51 -18.18 -21.48
N TYR A 127 4.69 -18.79 -21.37
CA TYR A 127 5.09 -19.99 -22.10
C TYR A 127 4.99 -21.26 -21.25
N HIS A 128 4.54 -21.14 -20.00
CA HIS A 128 4.36 -22.30 -19.12
C HIS A 128 3.10 -23.09 -19.53
N PRO A 129 3.19 -24.43 -19.75
CA PRO A 129 2.06 -25.25 -20.20
C PRO A 129 0.80 -25.09 -19.34
N ALA A 130 0.94 -25.00 -18.03
CA ALA A 130 -0.18 -24.80 -17.12
C ALA A 130 -0.88 -23.44 -17.31
N ILE A 131 -0.13 -22.39 -17.61
CA ILE A 131 -0.68 -21.05 -17.85
C ILE A 131 -1.38 -20.98 -19.21
N ILE A 132 -0.82 -21.65 -20.22
CA ILE A 132 -1.46 -21.79 -21.55
C ILE A 132 -2.80 -22.53 -21.39
N MET A 133 -2.79 -23.67 -20.72
CA MET A 133 -3.99 -24.46 -20.44
C MET A 133 -5.01 -23.66 -19.61
N LEU A 134 -4.58 -22.93 -18.59
CA LEU A 134 -5.44 -22.07 -17.79
C LEU A 134 -6.14 -21.01 -18.64
N ARG A 135 -5.43 -20.40 -19.60
CA ARG A 135 -6.03 -19.46 -20.56
C ARG A 135 -7.09 -20.14 -21.44
N GLU A 136 -6.85 -21.36 -21.89
CA GLU A 136 -7.82 -22.15 -22.67
C GLU A 136 -9.07 -22.45 -21.84
N LEU A 137 -8.93 -22.87 -20.57
CA LEU A 137 -10.06 -23.12 -19.66
C LEU A 137 -10.90 -21.87 -19.38
N ILE A 138 -10.26 -20.70 -19.31
CA ILE A 138 -10.97 -19.42 -19.18
C ILE A 138 -11.70 -19.10 -20.47
N SER A 139 -11.03 -19.23 -21.64
CA SER A 139 -11.58 -18.88 -22.95
C SER A 139 -12.72 -19.82 -23.37
N SER A 140 -12.67 -21.10 -23.01
CA SER A 140 -13.75 -22.08 -23.25
C SER A 140 -14.96 -21.86 -22.33
N GLY A 141 -14.82 -21.02 -21.27
CA GLY A 141 -15.87 -20.76 -20.30
C GLY A 141 -16.08 -21.89 -19.28
N GLU A 142 -15.13 -22.80 -19.13
CA GLU A 142 -15.16 -23.87 -18.13
C GLU A 142 -15.15 -23.34 -16.70
N LEU A 143 -14.42 -22.26 -16.44
CA LEU A 143 -14.44 -21.58 -15.15
C LEU A 143 -15.67 -20.66 -14.96
N GLY A 144 -16.43 -20.41 -16.03
CA GLY A 144 -17.53 -19.44 -16.03
C GLY A 144 -17.03 -17.98 -16.02
N LYS A 145 -17.86 -17.04 -15.51
CA LYS A 145 -17.46 -15.64 -15.35
C LYS A 145 -16.38 -15.55 -14.29
N ILE A 146 -15.22 -14.99 -14.63
CA ILE A 146 -14.17 -14.75 -13.64
C ILE A 146 -14.64 -13.65 -12.68
N GLN A 147 -14.44 -13.89 -11.40
CA GLN A 147 -14.85 -13.00 -10.31
C GLN A 147 -13.64 -12.41 -9.59
N TYR A 148 -12.61 -13.25 -9.40
CA TYR A 148 -11.45 -12.90 -8.61
C TYR A 148 -10.21 -13.66 -9.09
N ILE A 149 -9.06 -13.01 -9.07
CA ILE A 149 -7.77 -13.61 -9.41
C ILE A 149 -6.71 -13.12 -8.42
N TYR A 150 -5.85 -14.02 -7.93
CA TYR A 150 -4.74 -13.58 -7.09
C TYR A 150 -3.51 -14.45 -7.23
N SER A 151 -2.37 -13.86 -6.91
CA SER A 151 -1.07 -14.51 -6.96
C SER A 151 -0.27 -14.29 -5.68
N ASN A 152 0.39 -15.35 -5.23
CA ASN A 152 1.40 -15.34 -4.18
C ASN A 152 2.73 -15.79 -4.77
N ARG A 153 3.77 -14.94 -4.64
CA ARG A 153 5.15 -15.28 -5.00
C ARG A 153 6.06 -14.93 -3.84
N LEU A 154 6.27 -15.92 -3.00
CA LEU A 154 6.83 -15.78 -1.67
C LEU A 154 8.03 -16.73 -1.52
N ASN A 155 9.08 -16.26 -0.89
CA ASN A 155 10.27 -17.08 -0.63
C ASN A 155 11.18 -16.36 0.37
N ILE A 156 11.97 -17.12 1.15
CA ILE A 156 13.18 -16.57 1.73
C ILE A 156 14.34 -16.93 0.78
N GLY A 157 14.75 -15.95 -0.02
CA GLY A 157 15.71 -16.20 -1.12
C GLY A 157 16.85 -15.18 -1.11
N LYS A 158 17.39 -14.89 -2.31
CA LYS A 158 18.41 -13.86 -2.46
C LYS A 158 17.78 -12.48 -2.22
N LEU A 159 18.15 -11.87 -1.10
CA LEU A 159 17.80 -10.48 -0.80
C LEU A 159 18.58 -9.55 -1.74
N ARG A 160 17.94 -8.49 -2.19
CA ARG A 160 18.52 -7.52 -3.12
C ARG A 160 18.64 -6.16 -2.48
N THR A 161 19.61 -5.39 -2.96
CA THR A 161 19.86 -4.01 -2.52
C THR A 161 19.70 -3.02 -3.67
N GLU A 162 19.57 -3.53 -4.90
CA GLU A 162 19.49 -2.71 -6.12
C GLU A 162 18.06 -2.46 -6.58
N GLU A 163 17.13 -3.34 -6.20
CA GLU A 163 15.71 -3.27 -6.56
C GLU A 163 14.84 -3.79 -5.43
N ASN A 164 13.60 -3.32 -5.31
CA ASN A 164 12.64 -3.83 -4.35
C ASN A 164 11.92 -5.09 -4.85
N ILE A 165 11.19 -5.78 -3.95
CA ILE A 165 10.50 -7.04 -4.27
C ILE A 165 9.43 -6.89 -5.35
N LEU A 166 8.77 -5.72 -5.46
CA LEU A 166 7.75 -5.47 -6.48
C LEU A 166 8.34 -5.65 -7.88
N TRP A 167 9.45 -4.96 -8.19
CA TRP A 167 10.12 -5.04 -9.50
C TRP A 167 10.79 -6.40 -9.73
N SER A 168 11.23 -7.05 -8.64
CA SER A 168 11.90 -8.34 -8.74
C SER A 168 10.93 -9.49 -9.06
N PHE A 169 9.78 -9.55 -8.37
CA PHE A 169 8.89 -10.72 -8.42
C PHE A 169 7.57 -10.47 -9.16
N ALA A 170 6.93 -9.33 -8.96
CA ALA A 170 5.59 -9.08 -9.48
C ALA A 170 5.47 -9.03 -11.02
N PRO A 171 6.49 -8.70 -11.84
CA PRO A 171 6.35 -8.69 -13.30
C PRO A 171 5.80 -9.98 -13.89
N HIS A 172 6.20 -11.13 -13.34
CA HIS A 172 5.72 -12.45 -13.78
C HIS A 172 4.21 -12.60 -13.58
N ASP A 173 3.73 -12.21 -12.40
CA ASP A 173 2.33 -12.38 -12.01
C ASP A 173 1.43 -11.34 -12.70
N ILE A 174 1.93 -10.10 -12.82
CA ILE A 174 1.24 -9.03 -13.57
C ILE A 174 1.04 -9.46 -15.02
N SER A 175 2.09 -9.90 -15.69
CA SER A 175 2.04 -10.34 -17.08
C SER A 175 1.02 -11.47 -17.30
N VAL A 176 0.98 -12.45 -16.41
CA VAL A 176 0.01 -13.55 -16.49
C VAL A 176 -1.43 -13.06 -16.25
N ILE A 177 -1.66 -12.24 -15.23
CA ILE A 177 -3.00 -11.73 -14.92
C ILE A 177 -3.55 -10.89 -16.08
N LEU A 178 -2.74 -9.99 -16.65
CA LEU A 178 -3.13 -9.17 -17.80
C LEU A 178 -3.45 -10.03 -19.04
N MET A 179 -2.66 -11.09 -19.28
CA MET A 179 -2.88 -12.03 -20.38
C MET A 179 -4.17 -12.86 -20.17
N LEU A 180 -4.44 -13.35 -18.95
CA LEU A 180 -5.59 -14.19 -18.65
C LEU A 180 -6.91 -13.42 -18.72
N LEU A 181 -6.93 -12.16 -18.30
CA LEU A 181 -8.12 -11.31 -18.31
C LEU A 181 -8.27 -10.54 -19.63
N ASP A 182 -7.20 -10.43 -20.43
CA ASP A 182 -7.11 -9.63 -21.65
C ASP A 182 -7.62 -8.19 -21.45
N GLU A 183 -7.37 -7.63 -20.27
CA GLU A 183 -7.84 -6.31 -19.86
C GLU A 183 -6.78 -5.61 -19.02
N GLU A 184 -6.76 -4.26 -19.06
CA GLU A 184 -5.94 -3.45 -18.18
C GLU A 184 -6.72 -3.02 -16.92
N PRO A 185 -6.10 -3.01 -15.74
CA PRO A 185 -6.77 -2.57 -14.53
C PRO A 185 -7.10 -1.07 -14.60
N VAL A 186 -8.29 -0.70 -14.13
CA VAL A 186 -8.75 0.70 -14.05
C VAL A 186 -8.29 1.38 -12.77
N ARG A 187 -7.93 0.60 -11.75
CA ARG A 187 -7.37 1.08 -10.50
C ARG A 187 -6.30 0.14 -10.00
N ILE A 188 -5.21 0.72 -9.54
CA ILE A 188 -4.06 0.01 -8.97
C ILE A 188 -3.73 0.68 -7.64
N ALA A 189 -3.57 -0.12 -6.59
CA ALA A 189 -3.08 0.35 -5.30
C ALA A 189 -2.13 -0.70 -4.72
N ALA A 190 -1.09 -0.26 -4.03
CA ALA A 190 -0.12 -1.15 -3.42
C ALA A 190 0.25 -0.68 -2.01
N THR A 191 0.45 -1.62 -1.10
CA THR A 191 1.00 -1.42 0.24
C THR A 191 2.22 -2.31 0.43
N GLY A 192 3.15 -1.93 1.29
CA GLY A 192 4.36 -2.73 1.49
C GLY A 192 5.12 -2.33 2.75
N GLY A 193 6.19 -3.07 3.03
CA GLY A 193 7.12 -2.79 4.12
C GLY A 193 8.57 -3.01 3.69
N ASP A 194 9.46 -2.16 4.18
CA ASP A 194 10.89 -2.08 3.93
C ASP A 194 11.66 -2.37 5.24
N TYR A 195 11.56 -3.61 5.70
CA TYR A 195 12.04 -4.03 7.01
C TYR A 195 13.57 -4.20 7.12
N LEU A 196 14.26 -4.44 6.00
CA LEU A 196 15.70 -4.69 5.98
C LEU A 196 16.50 -3.46 5.60
N ASN A 197 16.05 -2.73 4.57
CA ASN A 197 16.71 -1.54 4.09
C ASN A 197 15.66 -0.48 3.78
N GLU A 198 15.79 0.69 4.39
CA GLU A 198 14.89 1.83 4.17
C GLU A 198 14.75 2.15 2.67
N GLY A 199 13.53 2.29 2.20
CA GLY A 199 13.18 2.57 0.80
C GLY A 199 13.23 1.38 -0.16
N ILE A 200 13.67 0.19 0.30
CA ILE A 200 13.68 -1.04 -0.50
C ILE A 200 12.66 -2.03 0.07
N TYR A 201 11.48 -2.06 -0.54
CA TYR A 201 10.40 -2.91 -0.04
C TYR A 201 10.75 -4.40 -0.10
N ASP A 202 10.63 -5.08 1.05
CA ASP A 202 10.84 -6.52 1.22
C ASP A 202 9.58 -7.32 0.99
N THR A 203 8.43 -6.68 1.14
CA THR A 203 7.12 -7.25 0.93
C THR A 203 6.18 -6.21 0.33
N THR A 204 5.36 -6.60 -0.65
CA THR A 204 4.32 -5.75 -1.21
C THR A 204 3.06 -6.53 -1.51
N MET A 205 1.93 -5.89 -1.30
CA MET A 205 0.62 -6.35 -1.73
C MET A 205 0.03 -5.32 -2.69
N THR A 206 -0.15 -5.72 -3.94
CA THR A 206 -0.74 -4.89 -5.00
C THR A 206 -2.16 -5.34 -5.28
N THR A 207 -3.12 -4.44 -5.28
CA THR A 207 -4.52 -4.69 -5.64
C THR A 207 -4.82 -4.11 -7.02
N LEU A 208 -5.58 -4.87 -7.81
CA LEU A 208 -5.97 -4.55 -9.17
C LEU A 208 -7.50 -4.59 -9.28
N GLU A 209 -8.09 -3.56 -9.83
CA GLU A 209 -9.52 -3.51 -10.14
C GLU A 209 -9.73 -3.38 -11.64
N PHE A 210 -10.60 -4.22 -12.21
CA PHE A 210 -10.92 -4.26 -13.63
C PHE A 210 -12.36 -3.78 -13.90
N ARG A 211 -12.67 -3.37 -15.13
CA ARG A 211 -13.98 -2.77 -15.48
C ARG A 211 -15.18 -3.68 -15.19
N ASN A 212 -15.00 -4.99 -15.35
CA ASN A 212 -16.06 -5.99 -15.18
C ASN A 212 -16.25 -6.46 -13.72
N ASP A 213 -15.88 -5.62 -12.75
CA ASP A 213 -15.89 -5.92 -11.31
C ASP A 213 -14.95 -7.07 -10.89
N VAL A 214 -14.09 -7.54 -11.79
CA VAL A 214 -13.04 -8.50 -11.42
C VAL A 214 -12.04 -7.79 -10.52
N LYS A 215 -11.72 -8.42 -9.38
CA LYS A 215 -10.71 -7.96 -8.46
C LYS A 215 -9.50 -8.88 -8.53
N GLY A 216 -8.32 -8.32 -8.38
CA GLY A 216 -7.09 -9.09 -8.28
C GLY A 216 -6.19 -8.57 -7.19
N HIS A 217 -5.33 -9.45 -6.66
CA HIS A 217 -4.19 -8.99 -5.89
C HIS A 217 -2.95 -9.86 -6.16
N ILE A 218 -1.80 -9.24 -5.94
CA ILE A 218 -0.49 -9.86 -6.08
C ILE A 218 0.24 -9.63 -4.76
N PHE A 219 0.60 -10.71 -4.09
CA PHE A 219 1.41 -10.66 -2.87
C PHE A 219 2.79 -11.22 -3.16
N VAL A 220 3.82 -10.38 -3.03
CA VAL A 220 5.21 -10.76 -3.22
C VAL A 220 6.04 -10.43 -1.99
N SER A 221 6.91 -11.36 -1.59
CA SER A 221 7.81 -11.17 -0.45
C SER A 221 9.03 -12.08 -0.56
N TRP A 222 10.20 -11.57 -0.17
CA TRP A 222 11.35 -12.41 0.10
C TRP A 222 11.58 -12.67 1.60
N LEU A 223 10.66 -12.22 2.46
CA LEU A 223 10.63 -12.50 3.91
C LEU A 223 9.50 -13.49 4.22
N HIS A 224 9.57 -14.69 3.64
CA HIS A 224 8.57 -15.73 3.85
C HIS A 224 9.23 -17.08 4.18
N PRO A 225 8.74 -17.84 5.17
CA PRO A 225 9.43 -19.03 5.69
C PRO A 225 9.56 -20.19 4.70
N PHE A 226 8.71 -20.24 3.68
CA PHE A 226 8.75 -21.26 2.63
C PHE A 226 8.47 -20.68 1.26
N LYS A 227 8.87 -21.41 0.22
CA LYS A 227 8.62 -21.04 -1.18
C LYS A 227 7.16 -21.31 -1.52
N GLU A 228 6.43 -20.28 -1.93
CA GLU A 228 5.09 -20.36 -2.50
C GLU A 228 5.05 -19.58 -3.83
N GLN A 229 4.58 -20.23 -4.88
CA GLN A 229 4.42 -19.63 -6.21
C GLN A 229 3.09 -20.11 -6.77
N LYS A 230 2.00 -19.41 -6.45
CA LYS A 230 0.64 -19.80 -6.79
C LYS A 230 -0.11 -18.69 -7.47
N LEU A 231 -0.92 -19.06 -8.45
CA LEU A 231 -1.93 -18.21 -9.05
C LEU A 231 -3.28 -18.91 -8.94
N ILE A 232 -4.27 -18.21 -8.38
CA ILE A 232 -5.61 -18.73 -8.18
C ILE A 232 -6.60 -17.89 -8.99
N VAL A 233 -7.45 -18.58 -9.77
CA VAL A 233 -8.52 -17.97 -10.54
C VAL A 233 -9.85 -18.49 -10.01
N VAL A 234 -10.71 -17.58 -9.56
CA VAL A 234 -12.04 -17.89 -9.03
C VAL A 234 -13.08 -17.51 -10.08
N GLY A 235 -13.70 -18.51 -10.66
CA GLY A 235 -14.79 -18.37 -11.60
C GLY A 235 -16.15 -18.75 -11.00
N SER A 236 -17.23 -18.42 -11.70
CA SER A 236 -18.60 -18.71 -11.24
C SER A 236 -18.99 -20.19 -11.33
N LYS A 237 -18.26 -21.01 -12.09
CA LYS A 237 -18.51 -22.45 -12.26
C LYS A 237 -17.47 -23.34 -11.59
N ALA A 238 -16.21 -22.89 -11.56
CA ALA A 238 -15.09 -23.60 -10.97
C ALA A 238 -13.97 -22.64 -10.60
N MET A 239 -13.02 -23.12 -9.78
CA MET A 239 -11.81 -22.41 -9.38
C MET A 239 -10.60 -23.17 -9.93
N ALA A 240 -9.58 -22.47 -10.38
CA ALA A 240 -8.33 -23.05 -10.85
C ALA A 240 -7.17 -22.60 -9.96
N VAL A 241 -6.23 -23.51 -9.71
CA VAL A 241 -5.00 -23.24 -8.97
C VAL A 241 -3.81 -23.67 -9.81
N PHE A 242 -2.99 -22.73 -10.23
CA PHE A 242 -1.65 -22.98 -10.71
C PHE A 242 -0.69 -22.94 -9.52
N ASP A 243 0.08 -24.01 -9.32
CA ASP A 243 1.10 -24.10 -8.25
C ASP A 243 2.46 -24.50 -8.89
N ASP A 244 3.35 -23.52 -9.03
CA ASP A 244 4.64 -23.71 -9.67
C ASP A 244 5.65 -24.47 -8.80
N VAL A 245 5.34 -24.67 -7.51
CA VAL A 245 6.19 -25.46 -6.60
C VAL A 245 5.78 -26.93 -6.56
N SER A 246 4.50 -27.22 -6.82
CA SER A 246 3.98 -28.59 -6.84
C SER A 246 4.52 -29.42 -8.02
N THR A 247 4.54 -30.76 -7.89
CA THR A 247 4.81 -31.66 -9.00
C THR A 247 3.73 -31.55 -10.08
N GLU A 248 2.49 -31.60 -9.64
CA GLU A 248 1.34 -31.29 -10.48
C GLU A 248 1.11 -29.78 -10.46
N LYS A 249 0.94 -29.19 -11.64
CA LYS A 249 0.99 -27.73 -11.79
C LYS A 249 -0.38 -27.06 -11.83
N LEU A 250 -1.44 -27.77 -12.25
CA LEU A 250 -2.76 -27.18 -12.48
C LEU A 250 -3.86 -28.06 -11.89
N PHE A 251 -4.63 -27.43 -10.98
CA PHE A 251 -5.73 -28.06 -10.26
C PHE A 251 -7.03 -27.32 -10.56
N ILE A 252 -8.11 -28.06 -10.80
CA ILE A 252 -9.46 -27.52 -10.96
C ILE A 252 -10.35 -27.99 -9.81
N TYR A 253 -10.98 -27.05 -9.15
CA TYR A 253 -11.93 -27.26 -8.05
C TYR A 253 -13.33 -26.89 -8.55
N PRO A 254 -14.20 -27.88 -8.89
CA PRO A 254 -15.54 -27.63 -9.38
C PRO A 254 -16.51 -27.31 -8.22
N HIS A 255 -16.06 -26.47 -7.29
CA HIS A 255 -16.90 -25.99 -6.19
C HIS A 255 -18.01 -25.08 -6.73
N LYS A 256 -19.22 -25.25 -6.18
CA LYS A 256 -20.38 -24.45 -6.59
C LYS A 256 -21.03 -23.81 -5.38
N ILE A 257 -21.69 -22.69 -5.60
CA ILE A 257 -22.57 -22.06 -4.62
C ILE A 257 -23.99 -22.20 -5.13
N GLU A 258 -24.80 -22.94 -4.36
CA GLU A 258 -26.24 -23.09 -4.60
C GLU A 258 -27.02 -22.14 -3.69
N TRP A 259 -28.08 -21.57 -4.21
CA TRP A 259 -28.91 -20.63 -3.46
C TRP A 259 -30.21 -21.31 -3.01
N LYS A 260 -30.29 -21.70 -1.72
CA LYS A 260 -31.52 -22.26 -1.14
C LYS A 260 -32.56 -21.13 -1.00
N HIS A 261 -33.73 -21.39 -1.59
CA HIS A 261 -34.84 -20.42 -1.65
C HIS A 261 -34.43 -19.05 -2.27
N GLY A 262 -33.41 -19.03 -3.13
CA GLY A 262 -32.91 -17.80 -3.77
C GLY A 262 -32.22 -16.79 -2.84
N LYS A 263 -32.01 -17.10 -1.56
CA LYS A 263 -31.50 -16.16 -0.55
C LYS A 263 -30.33 -16.68 0.27
N ILE A 264 -30.22 -17.98 0.49
CA ILE A 264 -29.20 -18.56 1.38
C ILE A 264 -28.15 -19.27 0.53
N PRO A 265 -26.88 -18.77 0.49
CA PRO A 265 -25.81 -19.44 -0.23
C PRO A 265 -25.34 -20.69 0.52
N ILE A 266 -25.27 -21.82 -0.18
CA ILE A 266 -24.76 -23.09 0.32
C ILE A 266 -23.57 -23.49 -0.54
N ALA A 267 -22.40 -23.70 0.09
CA ALA A 267 -21.22 -24.17 -0.59
C ALA A 267 -21.32 -25.68 -0.86
N GLN A 268 -21.27 -26.07 -2.11
CA GLN A 268 -21.12 -27.44 -2.58
C GLN A 268 -19.64 -27.69 -2.86
N LYS A 269 -18.96 -28.37 -1.92
CA LYS A 269 -17.57 -28.78 -2.10
C LYS A 269 -17.51 -30.03 -2.97
N ALA A 270 -16.60 -30.03 -3.94
CA ALA A 270 -16.28 -31.19 -4.78
C ALA A 270 -14.80 -31.50 -4.67
N GLU A 271 -14.40 -32.71 -4.98
CA GLU A 271 -13.01 -33.07 -5.09
C GLU A 271 -12.38 -32.34 -6.30
N TYR A 272 -11.11 -31.94 -6.14
CA TYR A 272 -10.36 -31.35 -7.24
C TYR A 272 -9.93 -32.44 -8.23
N HIS A 273 -9.66 -32.04 -9.43
CA HIS A 273 -8.97 -32.86 -10.42
C HIS A 273 -7.74 -32.15 -10.96
N ILE A 274 -6.74 -32.93 -11.32
CA ILE A 274 -5.49 -32.47 -11.86
C ILE A 274 -5.63 -32.41 -13.38
N ILE A 275 -5.18 -31.31 -13.98
CA ILE A 275 -5.12 -31.20 -15.44
C ILE A 275 -3.77 -31.77 -15.91
N PRO A 276 -3.76 -32.84 -16.71
CA PRO A 276 -2.53 -33.36 -17.30
C PRO A 276 -1.90 -32.32 -18.23
N LEU A 277 -0.60 -32.13 -18.12
CA LEU A 277 0.15 -31.17 -18.92
C LEU A 277 1.29 -31.87 -19.68
N GLU A 278 1.55 -31.42 -20.90
CA GLU A 278 2.74 -31.79 -21.61
C GLU A 278 3.99 -31.25 -20.90
N LYS A 279 5.06 -32.07 -20.89
CA LYS A 279 6.34 -31.66 -20.32
C LYS A 279 7.06 -30.74 -21.30
N ALA A 280 7.19 -29.48 -20.95
CA ALA A 280 7.99 -28.50 -21.68
C ALA A 280 8.82 -27.66 -20.71
N GLU A 281 9.94 -27.14 -21.20
CA GLU A 281 10.74 -26.15 -20.47
C GLU A 281 10.31 -24.73 -20.92
N PRO A 282 9.62 -23.95 -20.09
CA PRO A 282 9.07 -22.64 -20.49
C PRO A 282 10.10 -21.71 -21.13
N LEU A 283 11.33 -21.66 -20.58
CA LEU A 283 12.41 -20.83 -21.13
C LEU A 283 12.82 -21.29 -22.55
N LYS A 284 12.83 -22.57 -22.79
CA LYS A 284 13.16 -23.12 -24.11
C LYS A 284 12.09 -22.79 -25.15
N GLU A 285 10.83 -22.87 -24.76
CA GLU A 285 9.69 -22.50 -25.61
C GLU A 285 9.67 -20.99 -25.90
N GLU A 286 9.97 -20.18 -24.92
CA GLU A 286 10.07 -18.72 -25.07
C GLU A 286 11.19 -18.32 -26.05
N LEU A 287 12.38 -18.89 -25.88
CA LEU A 287 13.50 -18.62 -26.77
C LEU A 287 13.29 -19.20 -28.18
N ARG A 288 12.65 -20.36 -28.31
CA ARG A 288 12.25 -20.93 -29.61
C ARG A 288 11.30 -19.96 -30.33
N HIS A 289 10.28 -19.48 -29.63
CA HIS A 289 9.33 -18.51 -30.19
C HIS A 289 10.02 -17.21 -30.64
N PHE A 290 11.01 -16.73 -29.87
CA PHE A 290 11.79 -15.54 -30.28
C PHE A 290 12.57 -15.82 -31.58
N ILE A 291 13.25 -16.94 -31.67
CA ILE A 291 14.02 -17.35 -32.87
C ILE A 291 13.09 -17.45 -34.09
N GLU A 292 11.91 -18.08 -33.93
CA GLU A 292 10.88 -18.16 -34.97
C GLU A 292 10.41 -16.77 -35.42
N CYS A 293 10.12 -15.86 -34.45
CA CYS A 293 9.73 -14.48 -34.76
C CYS A 293 10.81 -13.75 -35.56
N VAL A 294 12.09 -13.94 -35.22
CA VAL A 294 13.22 -13.31 -35.93
C VAL A 294 13.33 -13.85 -37.36
N ILE A 295 13.17 -15.17 -37.56
CA ILE A 295 13.30 -15.80 -38.86
C ILE A 295 12.11 -15.47 -39.76
N GLU A 296 10.89 -15.64 -39.24
CA GLU A 296 9.64 -15.51 -39.98
C GLU A 296 9.06 -14.10 -40.01
N ARG A 297 9.72 -13.15 -39.30
CA ARG A 297 9.27 -11.75 -39.13
C ARG A 297 7.85 -11.64 -38.55
N LYS A 298 7.50 -12.55 -37.64
CA LYS A 298 6.23 -12.54 -36.93
C LYS A 298 6.28 -11.69 -35.68
N LYS A 299 5.13 -11.14 -35.30
CA LYS A 299 4.98 -10.40 -34.05
C LYS A 299 5.09 -11.36 -32.86
N PRO A 300 5.92 -11.08 -31.85
CA PRO A 300 6.02 -11.91 -30.66
C PRO A 300 4.74 -11.87 -29.81
N LYS A 301 4.46 -12.95 -29.11
CA LYS A 301 3.39 -13.04 -28.12
C LYS A 301 3.61 -12.06 -26.95
N THR A 302 4.86 -11.94 -26.48
CA THR A 302 5.27 -11.01 -25.42
C THR A 302 6.07 -9.87 -26.04
N ASP A 303 5.43 -9.09 -26.91
CA ASP A 303 6.05 -7.95 -27.59
C ASP A 303 6.31 -6.76 -26.66
N GLY A 304 6.87 -5.68 -27.21
CA GLY A 304 7.12 -4.45 -26.45
C GLY A 304 5.86 -3.86 -25.81
N TYR A 305 4.70 -3.97 -26.47
CA TYR A 305 3.44 -3.46 -25.92
C TYR A 305 2.98 -4.26 -24.71
N GLU A 306 3.13 -5.58 -24.75
CA GLU A 306 2.86 -6.42 -23.59
C GLU A 306 3.79 -6.06 -22.43
N GLY A 307 5.09 -5.87 -22.69
CA GLY A 307 6.04 -5.35 -21.70
C GLY A 307 5.65 -4.00 -21.14
N LEU A 308 5.16 -3.09 -21.97
CA LEU A 308 4.69 -1.76 -21.56
C LEU A 308 3.45 -1.83 -20.66
N ARG A 309 2.52 -2.73 -20.92
CA ARG A 309 1.36 -2.97 -20.03
C ARG A 309 1.82 -3.36 -18.62
N VAL A 310 2.81 -4.22 -18.53
CA VAL A 310 3.40 -4.64 -17.24
C VAL A 310 4.10 -3.47 -16.55
N LEU A 311 4.88 -2.67 -17.29
CA LEU A 311 5.55 -1.48 -16.74
C LEU A 311 4.55 -0.47 -16.17
N LYS A 312 3.44 -0.20 -16.86
CA LYS A 312 2.39 0.70 -16.37
C LYS A 312 1.83 0.26 -15.03
N VAL A 313 1.60 -1.04 -14.84
CA VAL A 313 1.14 -1.59 -13.56
C VAL A 313 2.20 -1.46 -12.47
N LEU A 314 3.47 -1.76 -12.79
CA LEU A 314 4.59 -1.65 -11.84
C LEU A 314 4.80 -0.20 -11.39
N GLU A 315 4.84 0.74 -12.32
CA GLU A 315 5.03 2.16 -12.01
C GLU A 315 3.86 2.73 -11.19
N ALA A 316 2.62 2.38 -11.53
CA ALA A 316 1.44 2.77 -10.75
C ALA A 316 1.44 2.16 -9.34
N ALA A 317 1.82 0.90 -9.20
CA ALA A 317 1.96 0.24 -7.91
C ALA A 317 3.08 0.88 -7.06
N GLU A 318 4.23 1.18 -7.66
CA GLU A 318 5.33 1.86 -6.98
C GLU A 318 4.95 3.29 -6.56
N ASN A 319 4.25 4.03 -7.42
CA ASN A 319 3.74 5.36 -7.06
C ASN A 319 2.73 5.28 -5.90
N SER A 320 1.90 4.23 -5.87
CA SER A 320 1.00 3.97 -4.74
C SER A 320 1.77 3.67 -3.45
N LEU A 321 2.82 2.84 -3.50
CA LEU A 321 3.71 2.59 -2.37
C LEU A 321 4.36 3.89 -1.87
N LYS A 322 4.92 4.70 -2.77
CA LYS A 322 5.55 5.99 -2.44
C LYS A 322 4.54 7.02 -1.92
N SER A 323 3.30 7.01 -2.39
CA SER A 323 2.24 7.89 -1.89
C SER A 323 1.75 7.48 -0.50
N LEU A 324 1.94 6.22 -0.11
CA LEU A 324 1.65 5.72 1.23
C LEU A 324 2.84 5.86 2.17
N THR A 325 4.09 5.85 1.65
CA THR A 325 5.32 6.14 2.41
C THR A 325 5.71 7.62 2.38
N SER A 326 5.43 8.33 1.31
CA SER A 326 5.03 9.69 1.49
C SER A 326 3.72 9.56 2.24
N HIS A 327 3.82 9.41 3.58
CA HIS A 327 2.77 9.94 4.44
C HIS A 327 2.29 11.17 3.69
N PRO A 328 1.00 11.37 3.39
CA PRO A 328 0.60 12.69 2.98
C PRO A 328 1.35 13.51 3.99
N SER A 329 2.38 14.25 3.55
CA SER A 329 2.92 15.23 4.45
C SER A 329 1.65 15.86 4.92
N PRO A 330 1.16 15.44 6.06
CA PRO A 330 0.06 16.17 6.59
C PRO A 330 0.78 17.44 6.74
N ILE A 331 0.23 18.41 6.38
CA ILE A 331 0.80 19.62 6.76
C ILE A 331 1.21 20.43 5.54
N SER A 332 0.19 21.15 5.09
CA SER A 332 0.39 22.47 4.55
C SER A 332 1.73 23.03 5.04
N SER A 333 2.51 23.60 4.14
CA SER A 333 3.77 24.34 4.35
C SER A 333 3.76 25.37 5.51
N ASN A 334 2.80 25.32 6.43
CA ASN A 334 2.54 26.25 7.52
C ASN A 334 2.75 25.68 8.92
N LEU A 335 3.24 24.43 9.11
CA LEU A 335 3.52 23.95 10.46
C LEU A 335 4.90 24.39 10.94
N SER A 336 4.90 24.89 12.16
CA SER A 336 6.13 25.19 12.89
C SER A 336 6.96 23.90 13.08
N PRO A 337 8.31 23.95 12.96
CA PRO A 337 9.20 22.81 13.20
C PRO A 337 9.05 22.14 14.57
N SER A 338 8.32 22.75 15.49
CA SER A 338 8.11 22.27 16.86
C SER A 338 6.85 21.41 17.07
N VAL A 339 6.05 21.16 16.03
CA VAL A 339 4.87 20.28 16.10
C VAL A 339 5.28 18.83 15.92
N PHE A 340 4.90 17.96 16.85
CA PHE A 340 5.11 16.51 16.73
C PHE A 340 3.80 15.82 16.35
N ILE A 341 3.79 15.08 15.26
CA ILE A 341 2.69 14.23 14.84
C ILE A 341 3.24 12.84 14.62
N HIS A 342 2.70 11.86 15.35
CA HIS A 342 3.10 10.47 15.18
C HIS A 342 2.72 9.97 13.78
N GLU A 343 3.57 9.18 13.16
CA GLU A 343 3.43 8.67 11.80
C GLU A 343 2.08 7.97 11.48
N SER A 344 1.50 7.29 12.46
CA SER A 344 0.19 6.63 12.32
C SER A 344 -1.01 7.56 12.47
N THR A 345 -0.81 8.86 12.64
CA THR A 345 -1.87 9.87 12.77
C THR A 345 -2.29 10.37 11.39
N TYR A 346 -3.58 10.45 11.16
CA TYR A 346 -4.13 11.02 9.94
C TYR A 346 -4.60 12.47 10.19
N VAL A 347 -4.16 13.41 9.37
CA VAL A 347 -4.55 14.83 9.43
C VAL A 347 -5.08 15.24 8.07
N ASP A 348 -6.35 15.64 8.01
CA ASP A 348 -6.99 16.08 6.78
C ASP A 348 -6.42 17.42 6.29
N ASN A 349 -6.76 17.82 5.07
CA ASN A 349 -6.46 19.14 4.54
C ASN A 349 -7.18 20.24 5.37
N ASP A 350 -6.67 21.46 5.32
CA ASP A 350 -7.23 22.63 6.00
C ASP A 350 -7.33 22.51 7.54
N VAL A 351 -6.42 21.74 8.14
CA VAL A 351 -6.24 21.65 9.59
C VAL A 351 -5.11 22.57 10.02
N GLU A 352 -5.35 23.35 11.08
CA GLU A 352 -4.33 24.20 11.70
C GLU A 352 -3.88 23.62 13.04
N ILE A 353 -2.56 23.48 13.25
CA ILE A 353 -1.98 22.95 14.49
C ILE A 353 -0.92 23.91 15.01
N GLY A 354 -1.14 24.41 16.23
CA GLY A 354 -0.25 25.36 16.87
C GLY A 354 1.08 24.77 17.34
N GLU A 355 2.07 25.63 17.44
CA GLU A 355 3.43 25.35 17.84
C GLU A 355 3.53 24.55 19.16
N GLY A 356 4.42 23.53 19.21
CA GLY A 356 4.67 22.72 20.40
C GLY A 356 3.59 21.69 20.70
N THR A 357 2.57 21.56 19.86
CA THR A 357 1.52 20.53 20.00
C THR A 357 2.06 19.16 19.61
N LYS A 358 1.63 18.12 20.35
CA LYS A 358 2.01 16.72 20.13
C LYS A 358 0.77 15.88 19.90
N ILE A 359 0.74 15.12 18.81
CA ILE A 359 -0.35 14.20 18.45
C ILE A 359 0.20 12.78 18.37
N TRP A 360 -0.41 11.87 19.14
CA TRP A 360 0.06 10.50 19.30
C TRP A 360 -0.68 9.53 18.38
N HIS A 361 -0.30 8.26 18.41
CA HIS A 361 -0.66 7.16 17.52
C HIS A 361 -2.15 7.07 17.16
N PHE A 362 -2.43 6.73 15.90
CA PHE A 362 -3.76 6.35 15.40
C PHE A 362 -4.86 7.41 15.60
N SER A 363 -4.49 8.68 15.73
CA SER A 363 -5.44 9.76 15.84
C SER A 363 -5.84 10.29 14.47
N HIS A 364 -7.05 10.87 14.36
CA HIS A 364 -7.53 11.48 13.13
C HIS A 364 -8.04 12.90 13.40
N ILE A 365 -7.42 13.86 12.74
CA ILE A 365 -7.82 15.28 12.81
C ILE A 365 -8.50 15.64 11.49
N LEU A 366 -9.79 15.88 11.53
CA LEU A 366 -10.60 16.11 10.35
C LEU A 366 -10.54 17.57 9.89
N THR A 367 -10.86 17.75 8.61
CA THR A 367 -10.80 19.01 7.87
C THR A 367 -11.43 20.21 8.63
N GLY A 368 -10.81 21.38 8.47
CA GLY A 368 -11.26 22.63 9.06
C GLY A 368 -11.13 22.72 10.60
N SER A 369 -10.47 21.75 11.24
CA SER A 369 -10.24 21.79 12.69
C SER A 369 -9.04 22.65 13.02
N HIS A 370 -9.11 23.37 14.15
CA HIS A 370 -8.06 24.22 14.66
C HIS A 370 -7.62 23.76 16.05
N ILE A 371 -6.33 23.44 16.22
CA ILE A 371 -5.73 23.02 17.49
C ILE A 371 -4.68 24.05 17.89
N GLY A 372 -4.82 24.64 19.07
CA GLY A 372 -3.92 25.64 19.60
C GLY A 372 -2.52 25.14 19.91
N LYS A 373 -1.70 25.99 20.54
CA LYS A 373 -0.29 25.72 20.86
C LYS A 373 -0.13 24.83 22.09
N LYS A 374 0.96 24.04 22.13
CA LYS A 374 1.39 23.23 23.28
C LYS A 374 0.33 22.26 23.79
N CYS A 375 -0.54 21.76 22.90
CA CYS A 375 -1.53 20.74 23.22
C CYS A 375 -0.88 19.33 23.21
N ILE A 376 -1.51 18.39 23.92
CA ILE A 376 -1.16 16.98 23.90
C ILE A 376 -2.42 16.21 23.52
N ILE A 377 -2.42 15.60 22.35
CA ILE A 377 -3.49 14.75 21.84
C ILE A 377 -3.04 13.31 21.97
N GLY A 378 -3.74 12.54 22.78
CA GLY A 378 -3.44 11.15 23.08
C GLY A 378 -3.68 10.21 21.91
N GLN A 379 -3.50 8.92 22.16
CA GLN A 379 -3.66 7.88 21.18
C GLN A 379 -5.14 7.64 20.85
N ASN A 380 -5.43 7.32 19.56
CA ASN A 380 -6.79 6.97 19.10
C ASN A 380 -7.82 8.07 19.40
N VAL A 381 -7.46 9.32 19.18
CA VAL A 381 -8.32 10.50 19.34
C VAL A 381 -8.85 10.91 17.97
N THR A 382 -10.15 11.21 17.88
CA THR A 382 -10.76 11.75 16.67
C THR A 382 -11.26 13.17 16.95
N ILE A 383 -10.86 14.15 16.14
CA ILE A 383 -11.23 15.56 16.29
C ILE A 383 -11.82 16.08 14.99
N GLY A 384 -13.02 16.64 15.06
CA GLY A 384 -13.63 17.37 13.95
C GLY A 384 -14.81 16.68 13.26
N PRO A 385 -15.20 17.19 12.09
CA PRO A 385 -14.63 18.36 11.39
C PRO A 385 -15.01 19.72 12.04
N ASN A 386 -14.26 20.76 11.69
CA ASN A 386 -14.50 22.14 12.13
C ASN A 386 -14.60 22.31 13.67
N VAL A 387 -13.73 21.63 14.41
CA VAL A 387 -13.60 21.73 15.87
C VAL A 387 -12.52 22.74 16.22
N ILE A 388 -12.74 23.53 17.27
CA ILE A 388 -11.76 24.48 17.79
C ILE A 388 -11.29 24.03 19.16
N ILE A 389 -9.97 23.85 19.31
CA ILE A 389 -9.29 23.52 20.57
C ILE A 389 -8.27 24.62 20.86
N GLY A 390 -8.37 25.23 22.03
CA GLY A 390 -7.48 26.27 22.53
C GLY A 390 -6.07 25.74 22.86
N ASN A 391 -5.29 26.59 23.53
CA ASN A 391 -3.90 26.31 23.85
C ASN A 391 -3.74 25.44 25.10
N ARG A 392 -2.63 24.71 25.20
CA ARG A 392 -2.24 23.91 26.37
C ARG A 392 -3.27 22.86 26.82
N CYS A 393 -4.16 22.43 25.93
CA CYS A 393 -5.14 21.39 26.20
C CYS A 393 -4.49 19.99 26.22
N LYS A 394 -5.04 19.10 27.05
CA LYS A 394 -4.65 17.70 27.11
C LYS A 394 -5.87 16.82 26.84
N ILE A 395 -5.92 16.23 25.66
CA ILE A 395 -6.95 15.27 25.26
C ILE A 395 -6.36 13.88 25.40
N GLN A 396 -6.88 13.10 26.33
CA GLN A 396 -6.37 11.76 26.62
C GLN A 396 -6.86 10.73 25.59
N ASN A 397 -6.37 9.49 25.70
CA ASN A 397 -6.63 8.42 24.76
C ASN A 397 -8.13 8.11 24.58
N ASN A 398 -8.50 7.68 23.36
CA ASN A 398 -9.84 7.22 23.01
C ASN A 398 -10.95 8.28 23.17
N VAL A 399 -10.63 9.54 22.97
CA VAL A 399 -11.62 10.65 23.01
C VAL A 399 -12.06 11.00 21.59
N THR A 400 -13.36 11.15 21.38
CA THR A 400 -13.91 11.67 20.13
C THR A 400 -14.59 13.03 20.37
N ILE A 401 -14.14 14.03 19.61
CA ILE A 401 -14.67 15.41 19.68
C ILE A 401 -15.34 15.72 18.34
N PHE A 402 -16.67 15.79 18.35
CA PHE A 402 -17.47 15.99 17.15
C PHE A 402 -17.63 17.46 16.77
N LYS A 403 -18.07 17.70 15.52
CA LYS A 403 -18.50 19.01 15.04
C LYS A 403 -19.48 19.69 16.01
N GLY A 404 -19.31 21.00 16.24
CA GLY A 404 -20.11 21.80 17.14
C GLY A 404 -19.54 21.89 18.57
N ILE A 405 -18.35 21.29 18.82
CA ILE A 405 -17.70 21.40 20.12
C ILE A 405 -16.57 22.42 20.04
N THR A 406 -16.55 23.34 20.97
CA THR A 406 -15.45 24.29 21.18
C THR A 406 -14.83 24.06 22.55
N ILE A 407 -13.52 23.91 22.59
CA ILE A 407 -12.73 23.73 23.80
C ILE A 407 -11.77 24.91 23.94
N GLU A 408 -11.90 25.68 25.02
CA GLU A 408 -11.01 26.79 25.33
C GLU A 408 -9.64 26.28 25.85
N ASP A 409 -8.78 27.20 26.26
CA ASP A 409 -7.43 26.94 26.76
C ASP A 409 -7.39 26.05 28.01
N GLU A 410 -6.30 25.30 28.19
CA GLU A 410 -5.95 24.59 29.42
C GLU A 410 -6.94 23.52 29.87
N VAL A 411 -7.76 23.01 28.97
CA VAL A 411 -8.75 21.97 29.27
C VAL A 411 -8.09 20.58 29.29
N PHE A 412 -8.49 19.80 30.28
CA PHE A 412 -8.14 18.39 30.39
C PHE A 412 -9.35 17.50 30.08
N CYS A 413 -9.26 16.69 29.03
CA CYS A 413 -10.23 15.63 28.71
C CYS A 413 -9.66 14.27 29.13
N GLY A 414 -10.23 13.66 30.13
CA GLY A 414 -9.83 12.35 30.64
C GLY A 414 -10.05 11.22 29.62
N PRO A 415 -9.35 10.09 29.75
CA PRO A 415 -9.42 9.00 28.78
C PRO A 415 -10.86 8.50 28.62
N SER A 416 -11.22 8.24 27.35
CA SER A 416 -12.55 7.72 26.97
C SER A 416 -13.74 8.58 27.43
N CYS A 417 -13.54 9.87 27.70
CA CYS A 417 -14.69 10.76 27.88
C CYS A 417 -15.41 10.92 26.54
N VAL A 418 -16.73 11.09 26.61
CA VAL A 418 -17.61 11.06 25.44
C VAL A 418 -18.33 12.39 25.28
N PHE A 419 -18.31 12.95 24.09
CA PHE A 419 -19.14 14.07 23.68
C PHE A 419 -20.25 13.58 22.76
N THR A 420 -21.43 14.18 22.81
CA THR A 420 -22.48 13.99 21.82
C THR A 420 -22.68 15.27 21.00
N ASN A 421 -23.32 15.19 19.84
CA ASN A 421 -23.61 16.35 19.00
C ASN A 421 -25.10 16.46 18.61
N VAL A 422 -25.86 15.37 18.81
CA VAL A 422 -27.31 15.30 18.57
C VAL A 422 -27.99 14.76 19.81
N TYR A 423 -29.13 15.37 20.17
CA TYR A 423 -29.86 15.02 21.37
C TYR A 423 -30.68 13.73 21.23
N ASN A 424 -31.31 13.53 20.07
CA ASN A 424 -32.20 12.40 19.80
C ASN A 424 -31.80 11.66 18.51
N PRO A 425 -30.66 10.96 18.46
CA PRO A 425 -30.22 10.28 17.24
C PRO A 425 -31.16 9.12 16.86
N ARG A 426 -31.41 8.93 15.56
CA ARG A 426 -32.06 7.78 14.96
C ARG A 426 -31.36 7.43 13.65
N ALA A 427 -30.98 6.19 13.47
CA ALA A 427 -30.21 5.77 12.29
C ALA A 427 -30.93 6.01 10.96
N PHE A 428 -32.25 5.90 10.94
CA PHE A 428 -33.08 6.09 9.75
C PHE A 428 -33.61 7.52 9.56
N ILE A 429 -33.18 8.50 10.41
CA ILE A 429 -33.55 9.90 10.30
C ILE A 429 -32.27 10.74 10.26
N GLU A 430 -32.04 11.45 9.17
CA GLU A 430 -30.93 12.37 9.04
C GLU A 430 -31.16 13.64 9.88
N ARG A 431 -30.27 13.89 10.86
CA ARG A 431 -30.34 15.00 11.80
C ARG A 431 -29.10 15.89 11.81
N LYS A 432 -28.35 15.92 10.70
CA LYS A 432 -27.13 16.74 10.59
C LYS A 432 -27.36 18.24 10.81
N HIS A 433 -28.58 18.72 10.58
CA HIS A 433 -29.01 20.09 10.81
C HIS A 433 -29.40 20.38 12.26
N GLU A 434 -29.47 19.35 13.12
CA GLU A 434 -29.84 19.46 14.53
C GLU A 434 -28.62 19.42 15.47
N PHE A 435 -27.41 19.54 14.96
CA PHE A 435 -26.21 19.57 15.79
C PHE A 435 -26.25 20.75 16.72
N LYS A 436 -25.94 20.50 18.01
CA LYS A 436 -25.96 21.52 19.07
C LYS A 436 -24.55 21.83 19.53
N ASP A 437 -24.24 23.10 19.57
CA ASP A 437 -22.93 23.58 20.01
C ASP A 437 -22.72 23.34 21.50
N THR A 438 -21.54 22.90 21.88
CA THR A 438 -21.13 22.68 23.27
C THR A 438 -19.84 23.43 23.52
N LEU A 439 -19.82 24.21 24.57
CA LEU A 439 -18.68 25.04 24.97
C LEU A 439 -18.03 24.51 26.24
N ILE A 440 -16.75 24.14 26.15
CA ILE A 440 -15.92 23.77 27.30
C ILE A 440 -14.99 24.95 27.60
N LYS A 441 -15.24 25.65 28.68
CA LYS A 441 -14.47 26.84 29.02
C LYS A 441 -13.09 26.51 29.60
N ARG A 442 -12.28 27.57 29.70
CA ARG A 442 -10.88 27.47 30.11
C ARG A 442 -10.70 26.71 31.42
N GLY A 443 -9.66 25.85 31.48
CA GLY A 443 -9.24 25.16 32.68
C GLY A 443 -10.16 24.05 33.17
N VAL A 444 -11.19 23.67 32.41
CA VAL A 444 -12.10 22.58 32.77
C VAL A 444 -11.36 21.23 32.79
N THR A 445 -11.69 20.43 33.81
CA THR A 445 -11.26 19.03 33.89
C THR A 445 -12.45 18.11 33.69
N ILE A 446 -12.39 17.26 32.67
CA ILE A 446 -13.39 16.19 32.40
C ILE A 446 -12.80 14.87 32.83
N GLY A 447 -13.43 14.17 33.77
CA GLY A 447 -12.99 12.88 34.28
C GLY A 447 -13.12 11.77 33.25
N ALA A 448 -12.37 10.69 33.45
CA ALA A 448 -12.42 9.51 32.59
C ALA A 448 -13.85 8.95 32.44
N ASN A 449 -14.21 8.50 31.24
CA ASN A 449 -15.53 7.94 30.91
C ASN A 449 -16.73 8.87 31.21
N ALA A 450 -16.51 10.17 31.44
CA ALA A 450 -17.62 11.11 31.59
C ALA A 450 -18.31 11.34 30.24
N THR A 451 -19.62 11.54 30.24
CA THR A 451 -20.43 11.86 29.07
C THR A 451 -20.93 13.28 29.12
N ILE A 452 -20.59 14.08 28.12
CA ILE A 452 -21.06 15.45 27.94
C ILE A 452 -22.15 15.45 26.86
N VAL A 453 -23.38 15.68 27.25
CA VAL A 453 -24.52 15.79 26.33
C VAL A 453 -24.48 17.15 25.65
N CYS A 454 -24.73 17.17 24.35
CA CYS A 454 -24.62 18.37 23.52
C CYS A 454 -25.57 19.52 23.93
N GLY A 455 -25.21 20.73 23.53
CA GLY A 455 -26.03 21.93 23.74
C GLY A 455 -25.85 22.58 25.11
N ILE A 456 -24.72 22.35 25.80
CA ILE A 456 -24.43 22.88 27.12
C ILE A 456 -23.11 23.64 27.20
N THR A 457 -22.97 24.46 28.21
CA THR A 457 -21.72 25.13 28.57
C THR A 457 -21.17 24.56 29.86
N ILE A 458 -19.90 24.14 29.85
CA ILE A 458 -19.16 23.82 31.08
C ILE A 458 -18.33 25.04 31.48
N GLY A 459 -18.62 25.58 32.63
CA GLY A 459 -18.00 26.81 33.15
C GLY A 459 -16.51 26.63 33.44
N GLN A 460 -15.78 27.78 33.44
CA GLN A 460 -14.32 27.77 33.62
C GLN A 460 -13.90 27.09 34.92
N TYR A 461 -12.82 26.36 34.90
CA TYR A 461 -12.24 25.61 36.02
C TYR A 461 -13.21 24.63 36.70
N ALA A 462 -14.34 24.29 36.07
CA ALA A 462 -15.22 23.26 36.57
C ALA A 462 -14.58 21.88 36.49
N MET A 463 -14.95 20.98 37.38
CA MET A 463 -14.49 19.60 37.41
C MET A 463 -15.67 18.65 37.25
N ILE A 464 -15.58 17.83 36.22
CA ILE A 464 -16.54 16.75 35.94
C ILE A 464 -15.96 15.45 36.49
N GLY A 465 -16.66 14.83 37.41
CA GLY A 465 -16.25 13.54 38.00
C GLY A 465 -16.20 12.40 36.95
N ALA A 466 -15.32 11.44 37.17
CA ALA A 466 -15.23 10.28 36.30
C ALA A 466 -16.57 9.53 36.21
N GLY A 467 -16.96 9.09 35.02
CA GLY A 467 -18.23 8.40 34.76
C GLY A 467 -19.50 9.28 34.91
N ALA A 468 -19.38 10.58 35.10
CA ALA A 468 -20.55 11.47 35.21
C ALA A 468 -21.26 11.67 33.87
N VAL A 469 -22.60 11.82 33.91
CA VAL A 469 -23.40 12.17 32.71
C VAL A 469 -23.96 13.59 32.88
N VAL A 470 -23.31 14.54 32.18
CA VAL A 470 -23.62 15.97 32.25
C VAL A 470 -24.59 16.33 31.13
N LYS A 471 -25.76 16.86 31.47
CA LYS A 471 -26.82 17.22 30.51
C LYS A 471 -27.44 18.61 30.74
N LYS A 472 -26.80 19.42 31.56
CA LYS A 472 -27.15 20.81 31.83
C LYS A 472 -25.86 21.62 32.01
N ASP A 473 -25.95 22.91 31.85
CA ASP A 473 -24.85 23.82 32.12
C ASP A 473 -24.24 23.61 33.51
N VAL A 474 -22.93 23.78 33.59
CA VAL A 474 -22.15 23.66 34.82
C VAL A 474 -21.56 25.01 35.15
N ALA A 475 -21.74 25.45 36.38
CA ALA A 475 -21.22 26.75 36.85
C ALA A 475 -19.68 26.75 36.86
N ASN A 476 -19.09 27.96 36.79
CA ASN A 476 -17.63 28.09 36.95
C ASN A 476 -17.19 27.52 38.30
N TYR A 477 -16.07 26.83 38.35
CA TYR A 477 -15.49 26.21 39.53
C TYR A 477 -16.33 25.10 40.19
N ALA A 478 -17.48 24.74 39.65
CA ALA A 478 -18.33 23.68 40.23
C ALA A 478 -17.72 22.30 40.04
N ILE A 479 -17.84 21.47 41.06
CA ILE A 479 -17.57 20.02 40.95
C ILE A 479 -18.91 19.32 40.75
N VAL A 480 -19.05 18.59 39.65
CA VAL A 480 -20.25 17.79 39.35
C VAL A 480 -19.93 16.32 39.18
N ALA A 481 -20.78 15.44 39.71
CA ALA A 481 -20.59 13.99 39.58
C ALA A 481 -21.93 13.25 39.55
N GLY A 482 -21.90 11.97 39.10
CA GLY A 482 -23.06 11.09 39.11
C GLY A 482 -23.83 11.03 37.78
N VAL A 483 -24.91 10.20 37.77
CA VAL A 483 -25.77 9.92 36.59
C VAL A 483 -27.24 10.11 37.01
N PRO A 484 -27.91 11.21 36.62
CA PRO A 484 -27.35 12.42 35.98
C PRO A 484 -26.43 13.20 36.92
N ALA A 485 -25.47 13.95 36.38
CA ALA A 485 -24.52 14.72 37.14
C ALA A 485 -25.22 15.81 37.96
N LYS A 486 -24.82 15.94 39.22
CA LYS A 486 -25.26 16.99 40.16
C LYS A 486 -24.04 17.67 40.74
N GLN A 487 -24.19 18.96 41.09
CA GLN A 487 -23.13 19.68 41.78
C GLN A 487 -22.97 19.11 43.20
N ILE A 488 -21.72 18.78 43.55
CA ILE A 488 -21.33 18.19 44.84
C ILE A 488 -20.34 19.05 45.62
N GLY A 489 -19.87 20.13 45.01
CA GLY A 489 -18.90 21.02 45.65
C GLY A 489 -18.32 22.06 44.69
N TRP A 490 -17.19 22.62 45.09
CA TRP A 490 -16.45 23.63 44.37
C TRP A 490 -14.96 23.27 44.30
N ALA A 491 -14.33 23.62 43.22
CA ALA A 491 -12.88 23.40 43.00
C ALA A 491 -12.13 24.73 43.03
N CYS A 492 -10.92 24.70 43.52
CA CYS A 492 -9.94 25.75 43.30
C CYS A 492 -9.48 25.77 41.85
N LYS A 493 -8.95 26.87 41.37
CA LYS A 493 -8.30 26.98 40.05
C LYS A 493 -7.20 25.91 39.84
N CYS A 494 -6.49 25.51 40.89
CA CYS A 494 -5.48 24.45 40.84
C CYS A 494 -6.06 23.02 40.83
N GLY A 495 -7.39 22.85 40.89
CA GLY A 495 -8.08 21.56 40.90
C GLY A 495 -8.33 20.96 42.30
N THR A 496 -7.86 21.58 43.37
CA THR A 496 -8.13 21.10 44.72
C THR A 496 -9.59 21.35 45.11
N THR A 497 -10.26 20.36 45.74
CA THR A 497 -11.62 20.54 46.27
C THR A 497 -11.62 21.52 47.43
N LEU A 498 -12.51 22.51 47.37
CA LEU A 498 -12.65 23.53 48.40
C LEU A 498 -13.63 23.08 49.50
N ARG A 499 -13.31 23.39 50.75
CA ARG A 499 -14.19 23.21 51.90
C ARG A 499 -14.50 24.59 52.47
N PHE A 500 -15.77 24.97 52.48
CA PHE A 500 -16.21 26.25 52.96
C PHE A 500 -16.57 26.19 54.44
N ASN A 501 -16.04 27.15 55.23
CA ASN A 501 -16.44 27.42 56.58
C ASN A 501 -16.98 28.86 56.59
N ASP A 502 -18.21 29.07 57.01
CA ASP A 502 -18.88 30.41 57.06
C ASP A 502 -18.78 31.18 55.72
N ASN A 503 -19.02 30.45 54.61
CA ASN A 503 -18.92 30.98 53.25
C ASN A 503 -17.50 31.39 52.77
N TYR A 504 -16.45 31.05 53.48
CA TYR A 504 -15.07 31.31 53.12
C TYR A 504 -14.27 29.99 52.96
N SER A 505 -13.36 29.95 51.99
CA SER A 505 -12.43 28.84 51.79
C SER A 505 -11.10 29.33 51.28
N GLN A 506 -10.01 28.91 51.89
CA GLN A 506 -8.65 29.07 51.37
C GLN A 506 -8.14 27.73 50.88
N CYS A 507 -7.57 27.72 49.66
CA CYS A 507 -7.01 26.51 49.10
C CYS A 507 -5.71 26.12 49.82
N ASN A 508 -5.66 24.90 50.35
CA ASN A 508 -4.50 24.38 51.09
C ASN A 508 -3.28 24.15 50.20
N TYR A 509 -3.45 24.08 48.86
CA TYR A 509 -2.36 23.81 47.93
C TYR A 509 -1.74 25.08 47.36
N CYS A 510 -2.55 26.03 46.85
CA CYS A 510 -2.07 27.23 46.17
C CYS A 510 -2.34 28.53 46.91
N GLY A 511 -3.02 28.51 48.05
CA GLY A 511 -3.31 29.67 48.86
C GLY A 511 -4.39 30.62 48.34
N ASN A 512 -5.03 30.35 47.21
CA ASN A 512 -6.11 31.14 46.66
C ASN A 512 -7.31 31.16 47.63
N GLU A 513 -8.01 32.29 47.69
CA GLU A 513 -9.11 32.52 48.62
C GLU A 513 -10.42 32.72 47.85
N TYR A 514 -11.49 32.10 48.33
CA TYR A 514 -12.79 32.04 47.69
C TYR A 514 -13.92 32.27 48.70
N GLY A 515 -15.04 32.80 48.20
CA GLY A 515 -16.24 33.03 49.00
C GLY A 515 -17.51 32.50 48.35
N LEU A 516 -18.56 32.39 49.15
CA LEU A 516 -19.93 32.19 48.70
C LEU A 516 -20.79 33.35 49.08
N GLU A 517 -21.27 34.16 48.12
CA GLU A 517 -22.24 35.24 48.33
C GLU A 517 -23.58 34.84 47.72
N ASN A 518 -24.63 34.75 48.53
CA ASN A 518 -25.95 34.27 48.08
C ASN A 518 -25.88 32.94 47.28
N ASN A 519 -25.09 32.00 47.75
CA ASN A 519 -24.78 30.74 47.09
C ASN A 519 -24.07 30.88 45.71
N LYS A 520 -23.54 32.04 45.36
CA LYS A 520 -22.73 32.26 44.17
C LYS A 520 -21.25 32.26 44.57
N PHE A 521 -20.48 31.52 43.80
CA PHE A 521 -19.04 31.42 43.98
C PHE A 521 -18.35 32.72 43.57
N ILE A 522 -17.52 33.26 44.45
CA ILE A 522 -16.71 34.46 44.21
C ILE A 522 -15.24 34.19 44.50
N ILE A 523 -14.38 34.89 43.79
CA ILE A 523 -12.92 34.86 44.00
C ILE A 523 -12.58 36.06 44.90
N ILE A 524 -12.00 35.81 46.06
CA ILE A 524 -11.59 36.85 46.98
C ILE A 524 -10.16 37.29 46.69
N LYS A 525 -9.26 36.29 46.50
CA LYS A 525 -7.86 36.56 46.24
C LYS A 525 -7.25 35.44 45.39
N GLU A 526 -6.63 35.78 44.29
CA GLU A 526 -5.77 34.86 43.52
C GLU A 526 -4.30 35.18 43.81
N SER A 527 -3.54 34.19 44.25
CA SER A 527 -2.08 34.25 44.26
C SER A 527 -1.60 34.26 42.83
N LEU A 528 -0.75 35.19 42.45
CA LEU A 528 -0.05 35.20 41.16
C LEU A 528 0.94 34.02 41.14
N THR A 529 0.48 32.82 40.74
CA THR A 529 1.40 31.76 40.32
C THR A 529 1.49 31.88 38.82
N GLU A 530 2.69 32.27 38.32
CA GLU A 530 3.09 32.21 36.92
C GLU A 530 2.95 30.79 36.33
#